data_8f94e9f00b4e70a262b98a9a2129841b
#
_entry.id   8f94e9f00b4e70a262b98a9a2129841b
#
_cell.length_a   1.000
_cell.length_b   1.000
_cell.length_c   1.000
_cell.angle_alpha   90.00
_cell.angle_beta   90.00
_cell.angle_gamma   90.00
#
_symmetry.space_group_name_H-M   'P 1'
#
loop_
_entity.id
_entity.type
_entity.pdbx_description
1 polymer ?
#
loop_
_entity_poly.entity_id
_entity_poly.type
_entity_poly.pdbx_seq_one_letter_code
_entity_poly.pdbx_strand_id
1 'polypeptide(L)'
;MERLLLIGNSRWHWGVGDHFWHCSPAQGLEQFLQQPPQRWAAVGEVPKELEAWNQSQVVGEMVPLKNQAIGLGIDRALVGWGAWQRSAGAVLVVDAGTALSLTLVDSGGAFCGGRIMAGAALQLHSLNQATNALPEVLLPEVGRLKTTEIWPQNTVGAMSVGVLHGLAAALCSSYSQMPLLFSEAKLWLTGGDAELLQPLLIEAGLQPRLALNLALEALGRLSC
;
A
#
# COMPACT_ATOMS: atom_id res chain seq x y z
N MET A 1 -3.21 -7.52 24.33
CA MET A 1 -2.61 -7.02 23.08
C MET A 1 -3.57 -6.02 22.46
N GLU A 2 -3.05 -4.94 21.95
CA GLU A 2 -3.85 -3.89 21.32
C GLU A 2 -4.45 -4.38 19.99
N ARG A 3 -5.73 -4.11 19.76
CA ARG A 3 -6.43 -4.39 18.50
C ARG A 3 -6.40 -3.14 17.65
N LEU A 4 -5.85 -3.26 16.46
CA LEU A 4 -5.63 -2.19 15.52
C LEU A 4 -6.53 -2.37 14.29
N LEU A 5 -6.92 -1.25 13.66
CA LEU A 5 -7.65 -1.28 12.40
C LEU A 5 -7.17 -0.15 11.48
N LEU A 6 -6.93 -0.50 10.22
CA LEU A 6 -6.82 0.45 9.12
C LEU A 6 -7.96 0.20 8.13
N ILE A 7 -8.86 1.16 8.02
CA ILE A 7 -9.96 1.18 7.05
C ILE A 7 -9.39 1.66 5.72
N GLY A 8 -9.25 0.74 4.77
CA GLY A 8 -8.85 1.04 3.40
C GLY A 8 -10.06 1.22 2.47
N ASN A 9 -9.81 1.62 1.22
CA ASN A 9 -10.87 1.85 0.23
C ASN A 9 -11.63 0.57 -0.15
N SER A 10 -10.97 -0.57 -0.23
CA SER A 10 -11.56 -1.84 -0.69
C SER A 10 -11.61 -2.92 0.39
N ARG A 11 -10.76 -2.81 1.39
CA ARG A 11 -10.63 -3.80 2.47
C ARG A 11 -10.32 -3.11 3.78
N TRP A 12 -10.74 -3.73 4.87
CA TRP A 12 -10.38 -3.34 6.23
C TRP A 12 -9.28 -4.27 6.73
N HIS A 13 -8.21 -3.67 7.24
CA HIS A 13 -7.02 -4.39 7.71
C HIS A 13 -6.97 -4.34 9.23
N TRP A 14 -6.94 -5.51 9.84
CA TRP A 14 -6.94 -5.69 11.29
C TRP A 14 -5.59 -6.24 11.77
N GLY A 15 -5.23 -5.92 13.02
CA GLY A 15 -4.06 -6.48 13.67
C GLY A 15 -4.26 -6.64 15.17
N VAL A 16 -3.74 -7.75 15.73
CA VAL A 16 -3.64 -8.02 17.18
C VAL A 16 -2.30 -8.71 17.43
N GLY A 17 -1.37 -8.02 18.05
CA GLY A 17 0.01 -8.51 18.16
C GLY A 17 0.62 -8.75 16.79
N ASP A 18 1.08 -9.97 16.53
CA ASP A 18 1.67 -10.39 15.24
C ASP A 18 0.65 -11.04 14.30
N HIS A 19 -0.62 -11.08 14.68
CA HIS A 19 -1.69 -11.63 13.84
C HIS A 19 -2.38 -10.52 13.05
N PHE A 20 -2.34 -10.63 11.71
CA PHE A 20 -2.94 -9.69 10.79
C PHE A 20 -3.92 -10.38 9.85
N TRP A 21 -5.05 -9.73 9.59
CA TRP A 21 -6.04 -10.20 8.60
C TRP A 21 -6.74 -9.04 7.94
N HIS A 22 -7.44 -9.33 6.86
CA HIS A 22 -8.26 -8.35 6.16
C HIS A 22 -9.63 -8.96 5.83
N CYS A 23 -10.63 -8.08 5.69
CA CYS A 23 -11.98 -8.47 5.38
C CYS A 23 -12.66 -7.42 4.48
N SER A 24 -13.86 -7.74 4.00
CA SER A 24 -14.70 -6.78 3.29
C SER A 24 -15.18 -5.66 4.23
N PRO A 25 -15.57 -4.48 3.71
CA PRO A 25 -16.10 -3.40 4.53
C PRO A 25 -17.29 -3.83 5.42
N ALA A 26 -18.21 -4.63 4.89
CA ALA A 26 -19.37 -5.12 5.64
C ALA A 26 -18.96 -5.99 6.84
N GLN A 27 -18.06 -6.96 6.61
CA GLN A 27 -17.52 -7.80 7.69
C GLN A 27 -16.68 -6.98 8.68
N GLY A 28 -15.96 -5.97 8.18
CA GLY A 28 -15.16 -5.08 9.01
C GLY A 28 -16.00 -4.25 9.95
N LEU A 29 -17.11 -3.70 9.47
CA LEU A 29 -18.06 -2.96 10.30
C LEU A 29 -18.68 -3.85 11.38
N GLU A 30 -19.12 -5.07 11.02
CA GLU A 30 -19.65 -6.02 11.99
C GLU A 30 -18.61 -6.34 13.09
N GLN A 31 -17.38 -6.65 12.70
CA GLN A 31 -16.28 -6.92 13.64
C GLN A 31 -15.98 -5.71 14.53
N PHE A 32 -16.02 -4.51 13.98
CA PHE A 32 -15.81 -3.27 14.72
C PHE A 32 -16.87 -3.09 15.82
N LEU A 33 -18.13 -3.24 15.46
CA LEU A 33 -19.25 -3.05 16.41
C LEU A 33 -19.27 -4.13 17.50
N GLN A 34 -18.89 -5.36 17.18
CA GLN A 34 -18.80 -6.44 18.15
C GLN A 34 -17.60 -6.26 19.11
N GLN A 35 -16.46 -5.83 18.58
CA GLN A 35 -15.23 -5.69 19.34
C GLN A 35 -14.39 -4.52 18.80
N PRO A 36 -14.66 -3.29 19.26
CA PRO A 36 -13.98 -2.09 18.79
C PRO A 36 -12.46 -2.15 18.97
N PRO A 37 -11.68 -1.63 18.01
CA PRO A 37 -10.24 -1.53 18.15
C PRO A 37 -9.86 -0.45 19.17
N GLN A 38 -8.73 -0.62 19.84
CA GLN A 38 -8.15 0.41 20.71
C GLN A 38 -7.59 1.58 19.93
N ARG A 39 -7.20 1.34 18.67
CA ARG A 39 -6.67 2.36 17.77
C ARG A 39 -7.04 2.04 16.33
N TRP A 40 -7.51 3.04 15.62
CA TRP A 40 -7.87 2.86 14.21
C TRP A 40 -7.61 4.11 13.38
N ALA A 41 -7.44 3.90 12.07
CA ALA A 41 -7.29 4.96 11.09
C ALA A 41 -8.14 4.64 9.85
N ALA A 42 -8.49 5.66 9.08
CA ALA A 42 -9.27 5.48 7.86
C ALA A 42 -8.70 6.27 6.69
N VAL A 43 -8.74 5.64 5.51
CA VAL A 43 -8.52 6.26 4.21
C VAL A 43 -9.89 6.43 3.56
N GLY A 44 -10.31 7.68 3.35
CA GLY A 44 -11.63 7.97 2.79
C GLY A 44 -12.74 8.13 3.82
N GLU A 45 -13.98 7.85 3.42
CA GLU A 45 -15.16 8.07 4.27
C GLU A 45 -15.23 7.07 5.42
N VAL A 46 -15.51 7.59 6.60
CA VAL A 46 -15.74 6.81 7.80
C VAL A 46 -17.24 6.52 7.90
N PRO A 47 -17.66 5.25 8.08
CA PRO A 47 -19.05 4.93 8.34
C PRO A 47 -19.59 5.69 9.56
N LYS A 48 -20.82 6.24 9.45
CA LYS A 48 -21.43 7.03 10.53
C LYS A 48 -21.57 6.25 11.84
N GLU A 49 -21.72 4.95 11.74
CA GLU A 49 -21.81 4.02 12.87
C GLU A 49 -20.55 4.07 13.75
N LEU A 50 -19.42 4.54 13.22
CA LEU A 50 -18.16 4.61 13.94
C LEU A 50 -17.91 5.96 14.66
N GLU A 51 -18.79 6.94 14.51
CA GLU A 51 -18.63 8.27 15.12
C GLU A 51 -18.49 8.22 16.65
N ALA A 52 -19.12 7.24 17.31
CA ALA A 52 -19.02 7.05 18.75
C ALA A 52 -17.60 6.66 19.24
N TRP A 53 -16.72 6.23 18.32
CA TRP A 53 -15.34 5.78 18.63
C TRP A 53 -14.24 6.74 18.10
N ASN A 54 -14.60 7.97 17.76
CA ASN A 54 -13.65 8.98 17.27
C ASN A 54 -12.47 9.22 18.21
N GLN A 55 -12.62 8.97 19.51
CA GLN A 55 -11.53 9.14 20.49
C GLN A 55 -10.35 8.17 20.27
N SER A 56 -10.60 7.00 19.64
CA SER A 56 -9.57 6.03 19.30
C SER A 56 -9.11 6.13 17.84
N GLN A 57 -9.65 7.10 17.09
CA GLN A 57 -9.25 7.38 15.72
C GLN A 57 -7.93 8.13 15.67
N VAL A 58 -6.98 7.61 14.92
CA VAL A 58 -5.74 8.29 14.55
C VAL A 58 -5.95 9.04 13.25
N VAL A 59 -5.62 10.32 13.24
CA VAL A 59 -5.64 11.18 12.05
C VAL A 59 -4.21 11.50 11.59
N GLY A 60 -4.06 11.98 10.35
CA GLY A 60 -2.76 12.17 9.72
C GLY A 60 -1.78 13.01 10.55
N GLU A 61 -2.28 14.05 11.20
CA GLU A 61 -1.50 14.98 12.04
C GLU A 61 -0.89 14.32 13.28
N MET A 62 -1.44 13.19 13.72
CA MET A 62 -0.91 12.41 14.85
C MET A 62 0.28 11.53 14.44
N VAL A 63 0.50 11.30 13.13
CA VAL A 63 1.65 10.54 12.65
C VAL A 63 2.87 11.45 12.69
N PRO A 64 4.00 11.06 13.35
CA PRO A 64 5.16 11.93 13.51
C PRO A 64 6.04 12.00 12.24
N LEU A 65 5.43 12.10 11.08
CA LEU A 65 6.08 12.34 9.80
C LEU A 65 6.19 13.86 9.60
N LYS A 66 7.40 14.38 9.46
CA LYS A 66 7.62 15.83 9.28
C LYS A 66 7.20 16.29 7.88
N ASN A 67 6.86 17.57 7.72
CA ASN A 67 6.53 18.22 6.46
C ASN A 67 5.41 17.51 5.68
N GLN A 68 4.41 16.99 6.37
CA GLN A 68 3.26 16.39 5.70
C GLN A 68 2.58 17.43 4.81
N ALA A 69 2.29 17.05 3.56
CA ALA A 69 1.46 17.88 2.69
C ALA A 69 0.02 17.93 3.21
N ILE A 70 -0.65 19.05 3.03
CA ILE A 70 -2.08 19.17 3.30
C ILE A 70 -2.83 18.11 2.49
N GLY A 71 -3.65 17.29 3.16
CA GLY A 71 -4.40 16.21 2.52
C GLY A 71 -3.57 14.95 2.21
N LEU A 72 -2.38 14.79 2.78
CA LEU A 72 -1.66 13.53 2.71
C LEU A 72 -2.50 12.42 3.33
N GLY A 73 -2.77 11.35 2.59
CA GLY A 73 -3.49 10.18 3.11
C GLY A 73 -2.76 9.58 4.33
N ILE A 74 -3.54 9.18 5.32
CA ILE A 74 -2.98 8.63 6.56
C ILE A 74 -2.21 7.33 6.33
N ASP A 75 -2.63 6.50 5.38
CA ASP A 75 -1.92 5.31 4.93
C ASP A 75 -0.48 5.65 4.50
N ARG A 76 -0.34 6.67 3.65
CA ARG A 76 0.95 7.15 3.17
C ARG A 76 1.81 7.73 4.31
N ALA A 77 1.20 8.46 5.23
CA ALA A 77 1.91 8.98 6.40
C ALA A 77 2.42 7.84 7.28
N LEU A 78 1.58 6.83 7.55
CA LEU A 78 1.93 5.66 8.36
C LEU A 78 3.05 4.83 7.72
N VAL A 79 2.93 4.46 6.43
CA VAL A 79 3.98 3.65 5.78
C VAL A 79 5.28 4.41 5.63
N GLY A 80 5.23 5.72 5.33
CA GLY A 80 6.41 6.57 5.23
C GLY A 80 7.16 6.68 6.56
N TRP A 81 6.44 7.00 7.64
CA TRP A 81 7.01 7.08 8.98
C TRP A 81 7.49 5.70 9.47
N GLY A 82 6.70 4.64 9.29
CA GLY A 82 7.04 3.30 9.73
C GLY A 82 8.28 2.74 9.05
N ALA A 83 8.45 2.95 7.76
CA ALA A 83 9.64 2.55 7.01
C ALA A 83 10.87 3.35 7.44
N TRP A 84 10.73 4.68 7.62
CA TRP A 84 11.81 5.54 8.09
C TRP A 84 12.31 5.11 9.47
N GLN A 85 11.41 4.86 10.41
CA GLN A 85 11.75 4.38 11.77
C GLN A 85 12.59 3.09 11.76
N ARG A 86 12.41 2.23 10.75
CA ARG A 86 13.11 0.95 10.60
C ARG A 86 14.40 1.06 9.78
N SER A 87 14.63 2.18 9.11
CA SER A 87 15.71 2.28 8.11
C SER A 87 16.92 3.06 8.57
N ALA A 88 16.79 3.92 9.59
CA ALA A 88 17.81 4.86 10.03
C ALA A 88 18.39 5.71 8.84
N GLY A 89 17.51 6.10 7.90
CA GLY A 89 17.91 6.87 6.70
C GLY A 89 16.72 7.14 5.80
N ALA A 90 16.97 7.75 4.65
CA ALA A 90 15.93 8.03 3.66
C ALA A 90 15.25 6.74 3.16
N VAL A 91 13.96 6.83 2.83
CA VAL A 91 13.17 5.71 2.33
C VAL A 91 12.29 6.11 1.16
N LEU A 92 12.13 5.20 0.20
CA LEU A 92 11.06 5.20 -0.76
C LEU A 92 10.14 4.02 -0.43
N VAL A 93 8.88 4.30 -0.13
CA VAL A 93 7.90 3.26 0.16
C VAL A 93 6.93 3.14 -1.01
N VAL A 94 6.79 1.93 -1.52
CA VAL A 94 5.77 1.54 -2.48
C VAL A 94 4.67 0.79 -1.71
N ASP A 95 3.47 1.35 -1.70
CA ASP A 95 2.27 0.67 -1.18
C ASP A 95 1.43 0.21 -2.38
N ALA A 96 1.44 -1.09 -2.62
CA ALA A 96 0.80 -1.75 -3.75
C ALA A 96 -0.58 -2.27 -3.36
N GLY A 97 -1.57 -1.41 -3.39
CA GLY A 97 -2.97 -1.70 -3.10
C GLY A 97 -3.90 -1.35 -4.27
N THR A 98 -5.17 -1.02 -3.96
CA THR A 98 -6.16 -0.55 -4.95
C THR A 98 -5.64 0.65 -5.73
N ALA A 99 -5.09 1.64 -5.04
CA ALA A 99 -4.15 2.60 -5.60
C ALA A 99 -2.73 2.13 -5.26
N LEU A 100 -1.81 2.28 -6.21
CA LEU A 100 -0.39 2.09 -5.95
C LEU A 100 0.21 3.46 -5.63
N SER A 101 0.78 3.62 -4.45
CA SER A 101 1.40 4.88 -4.05
C SER A 101 2.90 4.73 -3.80
N LEU A 102 3.65 5.78 -4.15
CA LEU A 102 5.05 5.96 -3.76
C LEU A 102 5.12 7.10 -2.76
N THR A 103 5.85 6.90 -1.68
CA THR A 103 6.06 7.90 -0.63
C THR A 103 7.54 8.02 -0.34
N LEU A 104 8.10 9.20 -0.58
CA LEU A 104 9.51 9.51 -0.36
C LEU A 104 9.66 10.27 0.96
N VAL A 105 10.56 9.78 1.82
CA VAL A 105 10.88 10.38 3.12
C VAL A 105 12.40 10.53 3.23
N ASP A 106 12.87 11.70 3.66
CA ASP A 106 14.31 11.96 3.83
C ASP A 106 14.88 11.29 5.09
N SER A 107 16.19 11.40 5.26
CA SER A 107 16.91 10.87 6.42
C SER A 107 16.49 11.52 7.75
N GLY A 108 15.93 12.71 7.71
CA GLY A 108 15.40 13.44 8.87
C GLY A 108 13.96 13.10 9.24
N GLY A 109 13.30 12.22 8.48
CA GLY A 109 11.89 11.84 8.67
C GLY A 109 10.89 12.85 8.12
N ALA A 110 11.29 13.63 7.10
CA ALA A 110 10.38 14.57 6.45
C ALA A 110 9.84 13.98 5.13
N PHE A 111 8.54 14.16 4.90
CA PHE A 111 7.90 13.84 3.64
C PHE A 111 8.45 14.71 2.52
N CYS A 112 8.92 14.10 1.45
CA CYS A 112 9.56 14.76 0.30
C CYS A 112 8.76 14.62 -1.01
N GLY A 113 7.54 14.11 -0.91
CA GLY A 113 6.69 13.93 -2.08
C GLY A 113 6.36 12.48 -2.38
N GLY A 114 5.72 12.26 -3.52
CA GLY A 114 5.36 10.90 -3.93
C GLY A 114 4.54 10.90 -5.22
N ARG A 115 4.10 9.70 -5.60
CA ARG A 115 3.29 9.45 -6.80
C ARG A 115 2.13 8.56 -6.43
N ILE A 116 1.03 8.66 -7.16
CA ILE A 116 -0.13 7.77 -7.04
C ILE A 116 -0.52 7.33 -8.43
N MET A 117 -0.80 6.06 -8.60
CA MET A 117 -1.34 5.48 -9.83
C MET A 117 -2.35 4.39 -9.50
N ALA A 118 -3.13 3.96 -10.47
CA ALA A 118 -4.03 2.83 -10.30
C ALA A 118 -3.21 1.55 -10.02
N GLY A 119 -3.60 0.79 -8.98
CA GLY A 119 -3.03 -0.51 -8.68
C GLY A 119 -3.43 -1.57 -9.71
N ALA A 120 -2.85 -2.76 -9.60
CA ALA A 120 -2.99 -3.79 -10.63
C ALA A 120 -4.44 -4.23 -10.84
N ALA A 121 -5.16 -4.53 -9.76
CA ALA A 121 -6.57 -4.93 -9.85
C ALA A 121 -7.45 -3.83 -10.45
N LEU A 122 -7.21 -2.56 -10.07
CA LEU A 122 -7.96 -1.42 -10.60
C LEU A 122 -7.71 -1.23 -12.10
N GLN A 123 -6.48 -1.39 -12.57
CA GLN A 123 -6.14 -1.31 -14.00
C GLN A 123 -6.85 -2.42 -14.80
N LEU A 124 -6.79 -3.67 -14.34
CA LEU A 124 -7.46 -4.80 -14.99
C LEU A 124 -8.98 -4.60 -15.06
N HIS A 125 -9.58 -4.16 -13.94
CA HIS A 125 -10.99 -3.84 -13.87
C HIS A 125 -11.36 -2.71 -14.85
N SER A 126 -10.57 -1.65 -14.90
CA SER A 126 -10.80 -0.51 -15.80
C SER A 126 -10.72 -0.91 -17.27
N LEU A 127 -9.80 -1.79 -17.66
CA LEU A 127 -9.71 -2.33 -19.01
C LEU A 127 -10.98 -3.08 -19.39
N ASN A 128 -11.52 -3.94 -18.52
CA ASN A 128 -12.78 -4.64 -18.75
C ASN A 128 -13.95 -3.65 -18.86
N GLN A 129 -14.08 -2.69 -17.94
CA GLN A 129 -15.20 -1.76 -17.91
C GLN A 129 -15.19 -0.75 -19.07
N ALA A 130 -14.02 -0.36 -19.56
CA ALA A 130 -13.87 0.64 -20.61
C ALA A 130 -13.86 0.07 -22.03
N THR A 131 -13.92 -1.25 -22.19
CA THR A 131 -13.88 -1.93 -23.52
C THR A 131 -14.96 -2.99 -23.63
N ASN A 132 -15.44 -3.23 -24.87
CA ASN A 132 -16.51 -4.19 -25.13
C ASN A 132 -16.03 -5.65 -25.19
N ALA A 133 -14.73 -5.88 -25.40
CA ALA A 133 -14.20 -7.20 -25.77
C ALA A 133 -13.17 -7.77 -24.77
N LEU A 134 -12.65 -6.95 -23.86
CA LEU A 134 -11.70 -7.44 -22.89
C LEU A 134 -12.42 -8.14 -21.73
N PRO A 135 -12.03 -9.37 -21.38
CA PRO A 135 -12.67 -10.13 -20.31
C PRO A 135 -12.35 -9.53 -18.94
N GLU A 136 -13.16 -9.87 -17.94
CA GLU A 136 -12.78 -9.65 -16.55
C GLU A 136 -11.59 -10.56 -16.19
N VAL A 137 -10.53 -9.97 -15.65
CA VAL A 137 -9.31 -10.67 -15.27
C VAL A 137 -9.00 -10.38 -13.80
N LEU A 138 -8.88 -11.44 -13.03
CA LEU A 138 -8.40 -11.36 -11.65
C LEU A 138 -6.87 -11.44 -11.60
N LEU A 139 -6.28 -10.82 -10.60
CA LEU A 139 -4.85 -10.96 -10.36
C LEU A 139 -4.48 -12.43 -10.11
N PRO A 140 -3.34 -12.89 -10.64
CA PRO A 140 -2.86 -14.23 -10.35
C PRO A 140 -2.55 -14.40 -8.86
N GLU A 141 -2.69 -15.61 -8.37
CA GLU A 141 -2.19 -15.94 -7.03
C GLU A 141 -0.66 -15.77 -6.98
N VAL A 142 -0.16 -15.37 -5.80
CA VAL A 142 1.28 -15.26 -5.54
C VAL A 142 1.96 -16.59 -5.89
N GLY A 143 3.06 -16.53 -6.62
CA GLY A 143 3.79 -17.71 -7.11
C GLY A 143 3.25 -18.34 -8.40
N ARG A 144 2.09 -17.90 -8.92
CA ARG A 144 1.58 -18.34 -10.23
C ARG A 144 1.96 -17.43 -11.39
N LEU A 145 2.51 -16.26 -11.10
CA LEU A 145 3.02 -15.36 -12.12
C LEU A 145 4.27 -15.98 -12.77
N LYS A 146 4.19 -16.32 -14.04
CA LYS A 146 5.36 -16.74 -14.83
C LYS A 146 6.08 -15.49 -15.32
N THR A 147 7.09 -15.04 -14.60
CA THR A 147 7.87 -13.84 -14.97
C THR A 147 8.59 -13.97 -16.31
N THR A 148 8.77 -15.22 -16.78
CA THR A 148 9.48 -15.53 -18.03
C THR A 148 8.61 -15.40 -19.29
N GLU A 149 7.27 -15.43 -19.17
CA GLU A 149 6.36 -15.30 -20.32
C GLU A 149 5.96 -13.82 -20.50
N ILE A 150 6.84 -13.03 -21.05
CA ILE A 150 6.65 -11.58 -21.22
C ILE A 150 5.81 -11.19 -22.44
N TRP A 151 5.53 -12.13 -23.36
CA TRP A 151 4.71 -11.94 -24.56
C TRP A 151 3.64 -13.03 -24.70
N PRO A 152 2.61 -13.06 -23.83
CA PRO A 152 1.55 -14.05 -23.89
C PRO A 152 0.74 -13.94 -25.18
N GLN A 153 0.34 -15.11 -25.73
CA GLN A 153 -0.45 -15.17 -26.97
C GLN A 153 -1.97 -15.14 -26.75
N ASN A 154 -2.42 -15.01 -25.50
CA ASN A 154 -3.83 -14.92 -25.15
C ASN A 154 -4.14 -13.61 -24.43
N THR A 155 -5.40 -13.14 -24.56
CA THR A 155 -5.85 -11.84 -24.03
C THR A 155 -5.67 -11.72 -22.51
N VAL A 156 -6.04 -12.75 -21.75
CA VAL A 156 -5.94 -12.73 -20.27
C VAL A 156 -4.49 -12.57 -19.82
N GLY A 157 -3.60 -13.36 -20.42
CA GLY A 157 -2.15 -13.25 -20.15
C GLY A 157 -1.61 -11.87 -20.56
N ALA A 158 -1.97 -11.38 -21.76
CA ALA A 158 -1.53 -10.08 -22.25
C ALA A 158 -1.97 -8.94 -21.29
N MET A 159 -3.21 -8.97 -20.79
CA MET A 159 -3.71 -8.00 -19.81
C MET A 159 -2.92 -8.08 -18.49
N SER A 160 -2.76 -9.30 -17.94
CA SER A 160 -2.07 -9.50 -16.66
C SER A 160 -0.59 -9.09 -16.73
N VAL A 161 0.12 -9.54 -17.76
CA VAL A 161 1.55 -9.21 -17.96
C VAL A 161 1.70 -7.73 -18.26
N GLY A 162 0.86 -7.16 -19.12
CA GLY A 162 0.90 -5.74 -19.47
C GLY A 162 0.75 -4.83 -18.24
N VAL A 163 -0.20 -5.14 -17.37
CA VAL A 163 -0.43 -4.37 -16.13
C VAL A 163 0.72 -4.55 -15.14
N LEU A 164 1.11 -5.79 -14.83
CA LEU A 164 2.12 -6.04 -13.78
C LEU A 164 3.51 -5.57 -14.20
N HIS A 165 3.95 -5.87 -15.44
CA HIS A 165 5.23 -5.38 -15.95
C HIS A 165 5.21 -3.86 -16.19
N GLY A 166 4.05 -3.30 -16.60
CA GLY A 166 3.87 -1.86 -16.72
C GLY A 166 4.06 -1.15 -15.38
N LEU A 167 3.47 -1.68 -14.30
CA LEU A 167 3.66 -1.16 -12.94
C LEU A 167 5.13 -1.31 -12.49
N ALA A 168 5.74 -2.47 -12.69
CA ALA A 168 7.14 -2.68 -12.35
C ALA A 168 8.06 -1.69 -13.08
N ALA A 169 7.85 -1.48 -14.39
CA ALA A 169 8.59 -0.49 -15.18
C ALA A 169 8.39 0.95 -14.67
N ALA A 170 7.15 1.32 -14.32
CA ALA A 170 6.85 2.63 -13.73
C ALA A 170 7.54 2.83 -12.37
N LEU A 171 7.62 1.79 -11.55
CA LEU A 171 8.34 1.81 -10.27
C LEU A 171 9.85 1.94 -10.48
N CYS A 172 10.44 1.16 -11.40
CA CYS A 172 11.86 1.27 -11.75
C CYS A 172 12.20 2.66 -12.28
N SER A 173 11.39 3.22 -13.18
CA SER A 173 11.53 4.58 -13.68
C SER A 173 11.41 5.61 -12.56
N SER A 174 10.47 5.43 -11.64
CA SER A 174 10.31 6.33 -10.50
C SER A 174 11.52 6.30 -9.57
N TYR A 175 12.05 5.10 -9.31
CA TYR A 175 13.26 4.92 -8.50
C TYR A 175 14.48 5.60 -9.15
N SER A 176 14.69 5.40 -10.45
CA SER A 176 15.81 5.99 -11.19
C SER A 176 15.74 7.53 -11.30
N GLN A 177 14.54 8.10 -11.21
CA GLN A 177 14.31 9.55 -11.24
C GLN A 177 14.40 10.22 -9.86
N MET A 178 14.70 9.47 -8.80
CA MET A 178 14.93 10.10 -7.50
C MET A 178 16.13 11.06 -7.56
N PRO A 179 16.02 12.23 -6.90
CA PRO A 179 17.17 13.13 -6.80
C PRO A 179 18.38 12.43 -6.17
N LEU A 180 19.60 12.81 -6.57
CA LEU A 180 20.85 12.23 -6.05
C LEU A 180 20.95 12.25 -4.52
N LEU A 181 20.31 13.21 -3.87
CA LEU A 181 20.21 13.27 -2.40
C LEU A 181 19.59 12.01 -1.78
N PHE A 182 18.80 11.25 -2.55
CA PHE A 182 18.11 10.03 -2.12
C PHE A 182 18.72 8.76 -2.72
N SER A 183 19.94 8.82 -3.30
CA SER A 183 20.59 7.65 -3.91
C SER A 183 20.72 6.46 -2.97
N GLU A 184 20.84 6.72 -1.65
CA GLU A 184 20.95 5.70 -0.60
C GLU A 184 19.61 5.36 0.07
N ALA A 185 18.48 5.85 -0.47
CA ALA A 185 17.15 5.58 0.10
C ALA A 185 16.85 4.08 0.04
N LYS A 186 16.38 3.55 1.16
CA LYS A 186 15.95 2.15 1.23
C LYS A 186 14.58 2.00 0.57
N LEU A 187 14.48 1.06 -0.38
CA LEU A 187 13.21 0.74 -1.04
C LEU A 187 12.41 -0.22 -0.16
N TRP A 188 11.20 0.17 0.20
CA TRP A 188 10.23 -0.66 0.91
C TRP A 188 9.05 -0.98 0.02
N LEU A 189 8.48 -2.18 0.17
CA LEU A 189 7.33 -2.66 -0.59
C LEU A 189 6.30 -3.23 0.40
N THR A 190 5.08 -2.72 0.33
CA THR A 190 3.94 -3.11 1.17
C THR A 190 2.67 -3.16 0.34
N GLY A 191 1.54 -3.53 0.95
CA GLY A 191 0.25 -3.63 0.29
C GLY A 191 -0.07 -5.03 -0.24
N GLY A 192 -1.31 -5.24 -0.64
CA GLY A 192 -1.83 -6.58 -1.02
C GLY A 192 -1.21 -7.17 -2.29
N ASP A 193 -0.71 -6.33 -3.20
CA ASP A 193 -0.09 -6.76 -4.46
C ASP A 193 1.45 -6.76 -4.37
N ALA A 194 2.01 -6.50 -3.19
CA ALA A 194 3.46 -6.39 -2.99
C ALA A 194 4.21 -7.67 -3.39
N GLU A 195 3.71 -8.83 -2.99
CA GLU A 195 4.32 -10.12 -3.30
C GLU A 195 4.28 -10.46 -4.80
N LEU A 196 3.32 -9.92 -5.56
CA LEU A 196 3.26 -10.07 -7.02
C LEU A 196 4.29 -9.18 -7.73
N LEU A 197 4.52 -7.97 -7.21
CA LEU A 197 5.46 -7.03 -7.81
C LEU A 197 6.92 -7.27 -7.40
N GLN A 198 7.17 -7.84 -6.22
CA GLN A 198 8.51 -8.06 -5.69
C GLN A 198 9.44 -8.80 -6.66
N PRO A 199 9.07 -9.97 -7.23
CA PRO A 199 9.95 -10.70 -8.14
C PRO A 199 10.29 -9.89 -9.40
N LEU A 200 9.34 -9.12 -9.95
CA LEU A 200 9.57 -8.27 -11.12
C LEU A 200 10.55 -7.13 -10.82
N LEU A 201 10.47 -6.55 -9.62
CA LEU A 201 11.40 -5.51 -9.19
C LEU A 201 12.80 -6.06 -8.94
N ILE A 202 12.91 -7.27 -8.37
CA ILE A 202 14.20 -7.95 -8.17
C ILE A 202 14.86 -8.29 -9.52
N GLU A 203 14.08 -8.80 -10.48
CA GLU A 203 14.56 -9.10 -11.83
C GLU A 203 15.05 -7.82 -12.55
N ALA A 204 14.40 -6.69 -12.28
CA ALA A 204 14.83 -5.37 -12.77
C ALA A 204 16.03 -4.76 -11.99
N GLY A 205 16.62 -5.49 -11.04
CA GLY A 205 17.81 -5.08 -10.29
C GLY A 205 17.54 -4.27 -9.03
N LEU A 206 16.29 -4.09 -8.62
CA LEU A 206 15.94 -3.44 -7.36
C LEU A 206 15.94 -4.43 -6.19
N GLN A 207 16.14 -3.92 -4.98
CA GLN A 207 16.17 -4.73 -3.75
C GLN A 207 15.12 -4.24 -2.74
N PRO A 208 13.82 -4.46 -2.99
CA PRO A 208 12.76 -4.00 -2.11
C PRO A 208 12.73 -4.83 -0.81
N ARG A 209 12.60 -4.13 0.33
CA ARG A 209 12.31 -4.73 1.62
C ARG A 209 10.81 -4.94 1.75
N LEU A 210 10.38 -6.19 1.79
CA LEU A 210 8.96 -6.54 1.92
C LEU A 210 8.49 -6.36 3.36
N ALA A 211 7.35 -5.68 3.55
CA ALA A 211 6.70 -5.47 4.84
C ALA A 211 5.18 -5.35 4.67
N LEU A 212 4.48 -6.47 4.58
CA LEU A 212 3.06 -6.54 4.17
C LEU A 212 2.11 -5.75 5.09
N ASN A 213 2.44 -5.63 6.38
CA ASN A 213 1.59 -4.99 7.39
C ASN A 213 2.16 -3.66 7.89
N LEU A 214 3.01 -3.01 7.09
CA LEU A 214 3.78 -1.83 7.51
C LEU A 214 2.90 -0.71 8.10
N ALA A 215 1.74 -0.43 7.50
CA ALA A 215 0.83 0.62 7.98
C ALA A 215 0.23 0.28 9.37
N LEU A 216 -0.24 -0.96 9.56
CA LEU A 216 -0.78 -1.42 10.85
C LEU A 216 0.29 -1.46 11.94
N GLU A 217 1.48 -1.95 11.60
CA GLU A 217 2.60 -1.96 12.54
C GLU A 217 3.06 -0.55 12.90
N ALA A 218 3.02 0.40 11.95
CA ALA A 218 3.27 1.81 12.22
C ALA A 218 2.18 2.40 13.13
N LEU A 219 0.90 2.11 12.84
CA LEU A 219 -0.23 2.54 13.68
C LEU A 219 -0.07 2.08 15.14
N GLY A 220 0.33 0.83 15.36
CA GLY A 220 0.55 0.29 16.70
C GLY A 220 1.75 0.90 17.45
N ARG A 221 2.68 1.54 16.75
CA ARG A 221 3.87 2.19 17.36
C ARG A 221 3.68 3.66 17.72
N LEU A 222 2.57 4.27 17.31
CA LEU A 222 2.30 5.65 17.65
C LEU A 222 2.17 5.77 19.18
N SER A 223 2.86 6.72 19.76
CA SER A 223 2.65 7.10 21.16
C SER A 223 1.37 7.91 21.26
N CYS A 224 0.43 7.47 22.06
CA CYS A 224 -0.76 8.24 22.43
C CYS A 224 -0.42 9.19 23.56
#